data_36140a02fea7770301fdaa1edc1c0542
#
_entry.id   36140a02fea7770301fdaa1edc1c0542
#
_cell.length_a   1.000
_cell.length_b   1.000
_cell.length_c   1.000
_cell.angle_alpha   90.00
_cell.angle_beta   90.00
_cell.angle_gamma   90.00
#
_symmetry.space_group_name_H-M   'P 1'
#
loop_
_entity.id
_entity.type
_entity.pdbx_description
1 polymer ?
#
loop_
_entity_poly.entity_id
_entity_poly.type
_entity_poly.pdbx_seq_one_letter_code
_entity_poly.pdbx_strand_id
1 'polypeptide(L)'
;ALALWDPHSNELILARDPMGIKPLNRTMVNGSLLFASEVKAFHAHEDYQPQIDEVAMAARLVWEYPLDGTTLLKGVHQVRPGTVERWSVNERGEAVLVDSSDIERQVLHPAKEWHPSMHASNLLESFVDGVQQRLMSDVPVGIVLSGGLDSSLVAAVANEAAERAGQPVPECW
;
A
#
# COMPACT_ATOMS: atom_id res chain seq x y z
N ALA A 1 6.40 1.24 -0.87
CA ALA A 1 6.51 1.18 -2.33
C ALA A 1 7.93 1.51 -2.75
N LEU A 2 8.41 0.88 -3.81
CA LEU A 2 9.77 1.02 -4.31
C LEU A 2 9.73 1.09 -5.84
N ALA A 3 10.58 1.95 -6.41
CA ALA A 3 10.93 1.92 -7.83
C ALA A 3 12.46 1.91 -7.92
N LEU A 4 13.03 0.91 -8.60
CA LEU A 4 14.46 0.73 -8.75
C LEU A 4 14.80 0.51 -10.22
N TRP A 5 15.71 1.33 -10.75
CA TRP A 5 16.29 1.12 -12.07
C TRP A 5 17.61 0.37 -11.95
N ASP A 6 17.72 -0.75 -12.65
CA ASP A 6 18.97 -1.49 -12.78
C ASP A 6 19.59 -1.25 -14.17
N PRO A 7 20.69 -0.49 -14.25
CA PRO A 7 21.33 -0.19 -15.52
C PRO A 7 22.07 -1.41 -16.11
N HIS A 8 22.36 -2.46 -15.34
CA HIS A 8 23.05 -3.65 -15.84
C HIS A 8 22.12 -4.57 -16.61
N SER A 9 20.92 -4.79 -16.08
CA SER A 9 19.89 -5.58 -16.76
C SER A 9 19.00 -4.74 -17.69
N ASN A 10 19.07 -3.41 -17.60
CA ASN A 10 18.19 -2.46 -18.26
C ASN A 10 16.72 -2.70 -17.90
N GLU A 11 16.47 -2.92 -16.62
CA GLU A 11 15.15 -3.20 -16.07
C GLU A 11 14.73 -2.19 -15.02
N LEU A 12 13.44 -1.88 -14.99
CA LEU A 12 12.78 -1.15 -13.92
C LEU A 12 12.02 -2.15 -13.04
N ILE A 13 12.27 -2.09 -11.74
CA ILE A 13 11.57 -2.87 -10.73
C ILE A 13 10.60 -1.97 -10.00
N LEU A 14 9.32 -2.33 -10.00
CA LEU A 14 8.29 -1.73 -9.16
C LEU A 14 7.86 -2.74 -8.11
N ALA A 15 7.93 -2.36 -6.84
CA ALA A 15 7.53 -3.23 -5.75
C ALA A 15 6.62 -2.51 -4.76
N ARG A 16 5.60 -3.21 -4.27
CA ARG A 16 4.66 -2.70 -3.27
C ARG A 16 4.66 -3.59 -2.04
N ASP A 17 4.60 -2.98 -0.88
CA ASP A 17 4.61 -3.69 0.40
C ASP A 17 3.46 -4.71 0.51
N PRO A 18 3.62 -5.78 1.33
CA PRO A 18 2.66 -6.88 1.42
C PRO A 18 1.24 -6.47 1.83
N MET A 19 1.10 -5.37 2.57
CA MET A 19 -0.20 -4.85 3.02
C MET A 19 -0.74 -3.74 2.12
N GLY A 20 0.06 -3.27 1.13
CA GLY A 20 -0.33 -2.18 0.23
C GLY A 20 -0.53 -0.83 0.93
N ILE A 21 0.17 -0.61 2.06
CA ILE A 21 0.04 0.62 2.85
C ILE A 21 0.49 1.83 2.04
N LYS A 22 1.58 1.68 1.29
CA LYS A 22 2.06 2.76 0.41
C LYS A 22 1.49 2.57 -0.99
N PRO A 23 0.84 3.61 -1.54
CA PRO A 23 0.27 3.54 -2.88
C PRO A 23 1.38 3.48 -3.94
N LEU A 24 1.13 2.72 -5.00
CA LEU A 24 1.94 2.71 -6.22
C LEU A 24 1.02 2.43 -7.39
N ASN A 25 0.88 3.42 -8.25
CA ASN A 25 0.03 3.37 -9.44
C ASN A 25 0.90 3.37 -10.69
N ARG A 26 0.42 2.78 -11.75
CA ARG A 26 1.07 2.77 -13.07
C ARG A 26 0.08 2.87 -14.21
N THR A 27 0.55 3.40 -15.33
CA THR A 27 -0.19 3.47 -16.59
C THR A 27 0.78 3.47 -17.77
N MET A 28 0.26 3.16 -18.96
CA MET A 28 1.02 3.22 -20.20
C MET A 28 0.54 4.42 -21.04
N VAL A 29 1.49 5.21 -21.52
CA VAL A 29 1.22 6.34 -22.42
C VAL A 29 2.21 6.27 -23.58
N ASN A 30 1.71 6.10 -24.80
CA ASN A 30 2.53 6.04 -26.01
C ASN A 30 3.76 5.09 -25.92
N GLY A 31 3.56 3.90 -25.31
CA GLY A 31 4.64 2.94 -25.10
C GLY A 31 5.54 3.21 -23.90
N SER A 32 5.39 4.34 -23.23
CA SER A 32 6.11 4.67 -21.99
C SER A 32 5.34 4.23 -20.75
N LEU A 33 6.03 3.62 -19.78
CA LEU A 33 5.49 3.32 -18.48
C LEU A 33 5.61 4.55 -17.57
N LEU A 34 4.49 5.05 -17.10
CA LEU A 34 4.43 6.05 -16.04
C LEU A 34 4.07 5.37 -14.72
N PHE A 35 4.72 5.76 -13.64
CA PHE A 35 4.39 5.28 -12.31
C PHE A 35 4.48 6.41 -11.28
N ALA A 36 3.63 6.36 -10.25
CA ALA A 36 3.57 7.36 -9.20
C ALA A 36 2.82 6.84 -7.98
N SER A 37 3.05 7.47 -6.83
CA SER A 37 2.23 7.23 -5.64
C SER A 37 0.81 7.72 -5.79
N GLU A 38 0.61 8.84 -6.49
CA GLU A 38 -0.70 9.44 -6.70
C GLU A 38 -1.04 9.54 -8.18
N VAL A 39 -2.28 9.18 -8.51
CA VAL A 39 -2.78 9.18 -9.91
C VAL A 39 -2.71 10.57 -10.54
N LYS A 40 -2.90 11.64 -9.76
CA LYS A 40 -2.83 13.02 -10.27
C LYS A 40 -1.46 13.37 -10.88
N ALA A 41 -0.38 12.67 -10.47
CA ALA A 41 0.96 12.92 -11.01
C ALA A 41 1.05 12.62 -12.52
N PHE A 42 0.21 11.73 -13.04
CA PHE A 42 0.19 11.41 -14.47
C PHE A 42 -0.23 12.59 -15.35
N HIS A 43 -0.98 13.56 -14.80
CA HIS A 43 -1.35 14.79 -15.52
C HIS A 43 -0.16 15.68 -15.86
N ALA A 44 1.01 15.43 -15.26
CA ALA A 44 2.24 16.15 -15.64
C ALA A 44 2.81 15.70 -17.00
N HIS A 45 2.37 14.57 -17.53
CA HIS A 45 2.76 14.08 -18.85
C HIS A 45 1.81 14.64 -19.91
N GLU A 46 2.35 15.31 -20.92
CA GLU A 46 1.58 16.06 -21.92
C GLU A 46 0.61 15.19 -22.73
N ASP A 47 0.99 13.94 -23.00
CA ASP A 47 0.17 12.99 -23.77
C ASP A 47 -0.82 12.20 -22.91
N TYR A 48 -0.80 12.36 -21.59
CA TYR A 48 -1.74 11.65 -20.72
C TYR A 48 -3.13 12.28 -20.79
N GLN A 49 -4.10 11.51 -21.30
CA GLN A 49 -5.49 11.93 -21.39
C GLN A 49 -6.34 11.08 -20.44
N PRO A 50 -6.76 11.59 -19.28
CA PRO A 50 -7.56 10.84 -18.32
C PRO A 50 -8.95 10.54 -18.89
N GLN A 51 -9.36 9.28 -18.76
CA GLN A 51 -10.71 8.83 -19.09
C GLN A 51 -11.27 8.04 -17.91
N ILE A 52 -12.54 8.22 -17.63
CA ILE A 52 -13.23 7.46 -16.57
C ILE A 52 -13.40 6.02 -17.02
N ASP A 53 -13.07 5.09 -16.12
CA ASP A 53 -13.42 3.68 -16.26
C ASP A 53 -14.82 3.45 -15.68
N GLU A 54 -15.80 3.29 -16.57
CA GLU A 54 -17.20 3.14 -16.18
C GLU A 54 -17.46 1.85 -15.37
N VAL A 55 -16.69 0.79 -15.65
CA VAL A 55 -16.81 -0.48 -14.93
C VAL A 55 -16.25 -0.33 -13.52
N ALA A 56 -15.09 0.26 -13.39
CA ALA A 56 -14.49 0.55 -12.07
C ALA A 56 -15.34 1.54 -11.27
N MET A 57 -15.98 2.51 -11.94
CA MET A 57 -16.93 3.42 -11.30
C MET A 57 -18.17 2.68 -10.80
N ALA A 58 -18.76 1.81 -11.61
CA ALA A 58 -19.91 1.00 -11.19
C ALA A 58 -19.57 0.10 -10.00
N ALA A 59 -18.40 -0.56 -10.04
CA ALA A 59 -17.89 -1.36 -8.92
C ALA A 59 -17.72 -0.51 -7.65
N ARG A 60 -17.15 0.69 -7.77
CA ARG A 60 -17.00 1.63 -6.65
C ARG A 60 -18.33 2.05 -6.03
N LEU A 61 -19.35 2.26 -6.82
CA LEU A 61 -20.69 2.64 -6.32
C LEU A 61 -21.38 1.50 -5.56
N VAL A 62 -21.06 0.25 -5.90
CA VAL A 62 -21.64 -0.94 -5.25
C VAL A 62 -20.83 -1.38 -4.03
N TRP A 63 -19.50 -1.43 -4.16
CA TRP A 63 -18.58 -2.00 -3.17
C TRP A 63 -17.80 -0.96 -2.35
N GLU A 64 -17.95 0.32 -2.66
CA GLU A 64 -17.24 1.44 -2.05
C GLU A 64 -15.71 1.47 -2.29
N TYR A 65 -15.15 0.50 -3.03
CA TYR A 65 -13.73 0.44 -3.40
C TYR A 65 -13.53 -0.15 -4.80
N PRO A 66 -12.42 0.18 -5.48
CA PRO A 66 -12.05 -0.43 -6.76
C PRO A 66 -11.67 -1.90 -6.56
N LEU A 67 -12.02 -2.75 -7.53
CA LEU A 67 -11.68 -4.17 -7.53
C LEU A 67 -10.40 -4.43 -8.35
N ASP A 68 -9.69 -5.53 -8.05
CA ASP A 68 -8.57 -6.07 -8.85
C ASP A 68 -7.46 -5.07 -9.19
N GLY A 69 -7.18 -4.11 -8.29
CA GLY A 69 -6.15 -3.11 -8.53
C GLY A 69 -6.50 -2.08 -9.60
N THR A 70 -7.75 -2.02 -10.05
CA THR A 70 -8.23 -0.97 -10.95
C THR A 70 -8.31 0.37 -10.22
N THR A 71 -8.37 1.45 -10.97
CA THR A 71 -8.67 2.80 -10.46
C THR A 71 -9.90 3.34 -11.18
N LEU A 72 -10.38 4.51 -10.78
CA LEU A 72 -11.47 5.18 -11.51
C LEU A 72 -11.05 5.71 -12.88
N LEU A 73 -9.76 5.61 -13.23
CA LEU A 73 -9.23 6.06 -14.50
C LEU A 73 -8.82 4.87 -15.37
N LYS A 74 -9.31 4.88 -16.59
CA LYS A 74 -9.07 3.83 -17.58
C LYS A 74 -7.58 3.65 -17.85
N GLY A 75 -7.11 2.40 -17.81
CA GLY A 75 -5.69 2.07 -18.05
C GLY A 75 -4.74 2.44 -16.91
N VAL A 76 -5.24 3.01 -15.81
CA VAL A 76 -4.46 3.25 -14.59
C VAL A 76 -4.70 2.12 -13.61
N HIS A 77 -3.64 1.43 -13.24
CA HIS A 77 -3.69 0.29 -12.32
C HIS A 77 -2.81 0.53 -11.10
N GLN A 78 -3.23 0.00 -9.99
CA GLN A 78 -2.37 -0.13 -8.81
C GLN A 78 -1.49 -1.37 -8.94
N VAL A 79 -0.21 -1.24 -8.59
CA VAL A 79 0.61 -2.42 -8.34
C VAL A 79 0.01 -3.19 -7.16
N ARG A 80 -0.22 -4.48 -7.31
CA ARG A 80 -0.85 -5.30 -6.26
C ARG A 80 -0.02 -5.27 -4.97
N PRO A 81 -0.67 -5.28 -3.81
CA PRO A 81 0.04 -5.47 -2.54
C PRO A 81 0.86 -6.77 -2.54
N GLY A 82 2.10 -6.68 -2.04
CA GLY A 82 3.00 -7.82 -1.97
C GLY A 82 3.51 -8.32 -3.32
N THR A 83 3.58 -7.45 -4.33
CA THR A 83 4.02 -7.82 -5.68
C THR A 83 5.27 -7.04 -6.07
N VAL A 84 6.12 -7.72 -6.84
CA VAL A 84 7.25 -7.17 -7.56
C VAL A 84 6.97 -7.30 -9.05
N GLU A 85 6.96 -6.20 -9.78
CA GLU A 85 6.85 -6.16 -11.24
C GLU A 85 8.22 -5.79 -11.83
N ARG A 86 8.67 -6.54 -12.84
CA ARG A 86 9.88 -6.24 -13.62
C ARG A 86 9.48 -5.79 -15.02
N TRP A 87 9.99 -4.65 -15.40
CA TRP A 87 9.71 -3.98 -16.65
C TRP A 87 11.00 -3.79 -17.45
N SER A 88 10.94 -3.98 -18.73
CA SER A 88 12.05 -3.73 -19.67
C SER A 88 11.56 -2.94 -20.88
N VAL A 89 12.46 -2.62 -21.78
CA VAL A 89 12.16 -1.92 -23.04
C VAL A 89 12.36 -2.89 -24.18
N ASN A 90 11.34 -3.04 -25.03
CA ASN A 90 11.41 -3.88 -26.23
C ASN A 90 12.22 -3.22 -27.37
N GLU A 91 12.40 -3.93 -28.49
CA GLU A 91 13.12 -3.44 -29.66
C GLU A 91 12.50 -2.17 -30.29
N ARG A 92 11.23 -1.87 -29.99
CA ARG A 92 10.53 -0.68 -30.47
C ARG A 92 10.65 0.51 -29.52
N GLY A 93 11.36 0.35 -28.40
CA GLY A 93 11.48 1.38 -27.39
C GLY A 93 10.26 1.47 -26.45
N GLU A 94 9.38 0.48 -26.44
CA GLU A 94 8.18 0.46 -25.61
C GLU A 94 8.42 -0.33 -24.33
N ALA A 95 7.89 0.17 -23.21
CA ALA A 95 7.95 -0.53 -21.93
C ALA A 95 7.07 -1.79 -21.95
N VAL A 96 7.63 -2.91 -21.51
CA VAL A 96 6.94 -4.20 -21.41
C VAL A 96 7.12 -4.83 -20.05
N LEU A 97 6.06 -5.38 -19.50
CA LEU A 97 6.12 -6.18 -18.29
C LEU A 97 6.78 -7.52 -18.58
N VAL A 98 7.95 -7.76 -18.00
CA VAL A 98 8.73 -8.98 -18.17
C VAL A 98 8.26 -10.06 -17.21
N ASP A 99 8.02 -9.68 -15.96
CA ASP A 99 7.64 -10.60 -14.88
C ASP A 99 6.82 -9.87 -13.82
N SER A 100 5.93 -10.61 -13.18
CA SER A 100 5.18 -10.16 -12.01
C SER A 100 5.10 -11.30 -11.01
N SER A 101 5.79 -11.17 -9.90
CA SER A 101 5.89 -12.20 -8.87
C SER A 101 5.42 -11.67 -7.52
N ASP A 102 4.88 -12.57 -6.70
CA ASP A 102 4.51 -12.23 -5.33
C ASP A 102 5.77 -12.23 -4.44
N ILE A 103 5.85 -11.26 -3.52
CA ILE A 103 6.86 -11.25 -2.47
C ILE A 103 6.63 -12.49 -1.60
N GLU A 104 7.66 -13.30 -1.45
CA GLU A 104 7.60 -14.48 -0.60
C GLU A 104 7.23 -14.06 0.83
N ARG A 105 6.08 -14.54 1.30
CA ARG A 105 5.62 -14.29 2.66
C ARG A 105 6.07 -15.43 3.54
N GLN A 106 6.65 -15.09 4.68
CA GLN A 106 6.90 -16.07 5.71
C GLN A 106 5.56 -16.68 6.14
N VAL A 107 5.35 -17.96 5.84
CA VAL A 107 4.17 -18.68 6.30
C VAL A 107 4.32 -18.90 7.79
N LEU A 108 3.59 -18.12 8.57
CA LEU A 108 3.49 -18.35 10.01
C LEU A 108 2.60 -19.59 10.19
N HIS A 109 3.19 -20.70 10.63
CA HIS A 109 2.40 -21.84 11.03
C HIS A 109 1.61 -21.45 12.30
N PRO A 110 0.27 -21.56 12.29
CA PRO A 110 -0.51 -21.29 13.49
C PRO A 110 -0.04 -22.21 14.61
N ALA A 111 0.05 -21.65 15.82
CA ALA A 111 0.29 -22.49 17.00
C ALA A 111 -0.76 -23.60 17.04
N LYS A 112 -0.32 -24.84 17.28
CA LYS A 112 -1.22 -26.00 17.31
C LYS A 112 -2.37 -25.85 18.31
N GLU A 113 -2.12 -25.07 19.36
CA GLU A 113 -3.11 -24.74 20.39
C GLU A 113 -2.97 -23.26 20.73
N TRP A 114 -3.88 -22.42 20.21
CA TRP A 114 -3.97 -21.03 20.61
C TRP A 114 -4.92 -20.91 21.81
N HIS A 115 -4.44 -20.30 22.91
CA HIS A 115 -5.24 -20.06 24.09
C HIS A 115 -5.11 -18.61 24.54
N PRO A 116 -6.24 -17.87 24.73
CA PRO A 116 -6.20 -16.44 25.06
C PRO A 116 -5.33 -16.13 26.27
N SER A 117 -5.47 -16.90 27.36
CA SER A 117 -4.73 -16.69 28.61
C SER A 117 -3.21 -16.87 28.48
N MET A 118 -2.75 -17.60 27.47
CA MET A 118 -1.31 -17.83 27.23
C MET A 118 -0.70 -16.88 26.20
N HIS A 119 -1.50 -16.40 25.27
CA HIS A 119 -0.99 -15.69 24.09
C HIS A 119 -1.42 -14.22 24.01
N ALA A 120 -2.42 -13.80 24.81
CA ALA A 120 -2.95 -12.43 24.76
C ALA A 120 -1.88 -11.35 25.03
N SER A 121 -0.97 -11.58 25.98
CA SER A 121 0.09 -10.63 26.29
C SER A 121 1.05 -10.45 25.13
N ASN A 122 1.50 -11.54 24.50
CA ASN A 122 2.40 -11.49 23.36
C ASN A 122 1.73 -10.85 22.13
N LEU A 123 0.43 -11.11 21.96
CA LEU A 123 -0.35 -10.49 20.90
C LEU A 123 -0.46 -8.97 21.12
N LEU A 124 -0.74 -8.55 22.37
CA LEU A 124 -0.82 -7.15 22.73
C LEU A 124 0.51 -6.44 22.49
N GLU A 125 1.63 -7.03 22.93
CA GLU A 125 2.96 -6.47 22.71
C GLU A 125 3.28 -6.33 21.23
N SER A 126 3.03 -7.35 20.43
CA SER A 126 3.20 -7.26 18.96
C SER A 126 2.31 -6.18 18.34
N PHE A 127 1.12 -5.97 18.90
CA PHE A 127 0.21 -4.93 18.45
C PHE A 127 0.72 -3.53 18.84
N VAL A 128 1.22 -3.34 20.05
CA VAL A 128 1.85 -2.09 20.50
C VAL A 128 3.05 -1.74 19.62
N ASP A 129 3.94 -2.69 19.37
CA ASP A 129 5.11 -2.50 18.49
C ASP A 129 4.68 -2.14 17.06
N GLY A 130 3.67 -2.82 16.56
CA GLY A 130 3.10 -2.54 15.25
C GLY A 130 2.52 -1.13 15.14
N VAL A 131 1.82 -0.65 16.15
CA VAL A 131 1.27 0.71 16.20
C VAL A 131 2.40 1.74 16.38
N GLN A 132 3.37 1.47 17.24
CA GLN A 132 4.50 2.37 17.47
C GLN A 132 5.27 2.68 16.17
N GLN A 133 5.50 1.69 15.33
CA GLN A 133 6.15 1.89 14.03
C GLN A 133 5.36 2.81 13.10
N ARG A 134 4.08 3.01 13.32
CA ARG A 134 3.18 3.85 12.51
C ARG A 134 2.98 5.26 13.07
N LEU A 135 3.45 5.50 14.29
CA LEU A 135 3.44 6.84 14.89
C LEU A 135 4.60 7.71 14.41
N MET A 136 5.57 7.15 13.69
CA MET A 136 6.67 7.91 13.11
C MET A 136 6.15 8.89 12.06
N SER A 137 6.23 10.18 12.37
CA SER A 137 5.74 11.27 11.52
C SER A 137 6.52 12.55 11.79
N ASP A 138 6.68 13.38 10.76
CA ASP A 138 7.29 14.71 10.86
C ASP A 138 6.29 15.79 11.34
N VAL A 139 5.02 15.42 11.51
CA VAL A 139 3.92 16.28 11.96
C VAL A 139 3.12 15.61 13.05
N PRO A 140 2.33 16.35 13.86
CA PRO A 140 1.46 15.74 14.86
C PRO A 140 0.53 14.69 14.24
N VAL A 141 0.43 13.54 14.90
CA VAL A 141 -0.45 12.43 14.50
C VAL A 141 -1.78 12.56 15.21
N GLY A 142 -2.87 12.43 14.48
CA GLY A 142 -4.23 12.34 15.00
C GLY A 142 -4.85 10.97 14.72
N ILE A 143 -5.82 10.57 15.53
CA ILE A 143 -6.57 9.32 15.40
C ILE A 143 -8.04 9.64 15.22
N VAL A 144 -8.64 9.13 14.14
CA VAL A 144 -10.08 9.24 13.92
C VAL A 144 -10.78 8.07 14.62
N LEU A 145 -11.69 8.36 15.53
CA LEU A 145 -12.46 7.37 16.28
C LEU A 145 -13.86 7.19 15.69
N SER A 146 -14.12 5.99 15.18
CA SER A 146 -15.46 5.62 14.71
C SER A 146 -16.43 5.24 15.83
N GLY A 147 -15.94 5.14 17.08
CA GLY A 147 -16.72 4.63 18.22
C GLY A 147 -16.80 3.09 18.27
N GLY A 148 -16.22 2.38 17.30
CA GLY A 148 -16.14 0.92 17.29
C GLY A 148 -15.02 0.38 18.21
N LEU A 149 -15.10 -0.92 18.49
CA LEU A 149 -14.12 -1.61 19.33
C LEU A 149 -12.70 -1.50 18.76
N ASP A 150 -12.53 -1.73 17.47
CA ASP A 150 -11.21 -1.75 16.82
C ASP A 150 -10.53 -0.38 16.86
N SER A 151 -11.25 0.69 16.50
CA SER A 151 -10.70 2.04 16.54
C SER A 151 -10.35 2.49 17.97
N SER A 152 -11.16 2.10 18.94
CA SER A 152 -10.91 2.39 20.36
C SER A 152 -9.68 1.63 20.87
N LEU A 153 -9.50 0.37 20.47
CA LEU A 153 -8.33 -0.41 20.81
C LEU A 153 -7.05 0.20 20.19
N VAL A 154 -7.11 0.57 18.90
CA VAL A 154 -5.98 1.25 18.23
C VAL A 154 -5.61 2.53 18.95
N ALA A 155 -6.57 3.36 19.36
CA ALA A 155 -6.32 4.60 20.09
C ALA A 155 -5.68 4.35 21.46
N ALA A 156 -6.18 3.36 22.22
CA ALA A 156 -5.61 2.99 23.53
C ALA A 156 -4.17 2.51 23.38
N VAL A 157 -3.90 1.66 22.39
CA VAL A 157 -2.55 1.15 22.12
C VAL A 157 -1.62 2.23 21.59
N ALA A 158 -2.13 3.18 20.79
CA ALA A 158 -1.33 4.31 20.31
C ALA A 158 -0.92 5.25 21.46
N ASN A 159 -1.79 5.45 22.44
CA ASN A 159 -1.44 6.18 23.67
C ASN A 159 -0.28 5.49 24.41
N GLU A 160 -0.41 4.20 24.68
CA GLU A 160 0.63 3.41 25.34
C GLU A 160 1.95 3.39 24.53
N ALA A 161 1.88 3.23 23.21
CA ALA A 161 3.05 3.23 22.34
C ALA A 161 3.77 4.60 22.35
N ALA A 162 3.02 5.71 22.32
CA ALA A 162 3.57 7.05 22.39
C ALA A 162 4.25 7.32 23.76
N GLU A 163 3.62 6.92 24.86
CA GLU A 163 4.20 7.03 26.20
C GLU A 163 5.52 6.22 26.32
N ARG A 164 5.54 4.97 25.85
CA ARG A 164 6.76 4.14 25.82
C ARG A 164 7.89 4.76 25.02
N ALA A 165 7.55 5.45 23.91
CA ALA A 165 8.52 6.12 23.03
C ALA A 165 8.91 7.52 23.51
N GLY A 166 8.29 8.04 24.58
CA GLY A 166 8.48 9.43 25.03
C GLY A 166 8.00 10.47 23.99
N GLN A 167 7.01 10.11 23.19
CA GLN A 167 6.41 10.95 22.16
C GLN A 167 5.10 11.57 22.64
N PRO A 168 4.67 12.69 22.03
CA PRO A 168 3.34 13.24 22.30
C PRO A 168 2.25 12.22 21.99
N VAL A 169 1.27 12.13 22.88
CA VAL A 169 0.10 11.29 22.68
C VAL A 169 -0.74 11.84 21.51
N PRO A 170 -1.15 10.99 20.56
CA PRO A 170 -2.00 11.42 19.45
C PRO A 170 -3.35 11.95 19.94
N GLU A 171 -3.81 13.04 19.33
CA GLU A 171 -5.15 13.56 19.58
C GLU A 171 -6.21 12.66 18.91
N CYS A 172 -7.34 12.44 19.59
CA CYS A 172 -8.46 11.66 19.06
C CYS A 172 -9.61 12.58 18.64
N TRP A 173 -10.21 12.29 17.48
CA TRP A 173 -11.32 13.06 16.88
C TRP A 173 -12.54 12.19 16.60
#